data_01ba5882aed1d1cd56c85596406cb269
#
_entry.id   01ba5882aed1d1cd56c85596406cb269
#
_cell.length_a   1.000
_cell.length_b   1.000
_cell.length_c   1.000
_cell.angle_alpha   90.00
_cell.angle_beta   90.00
_cell.angle_gamma   90.00
#
_symmetry.space_group_name_H-M   'P 1'
#
loop_
_entity.id
_entity.type
_entity.pdbx_description
1 polymer ?
#
loop_
_entity_poly.entity_id
_entity_poly.type
_entity_poly.pdbx_seq_one_letter_code
_entity_poly.pdbx_strand_id
1 'polypeptide(L)'
;MAQIKIPEFDVNLWNKYTVRFKPHPDVNIIVGINGSGKTTLLSGIKETLSKRAENANSYIYVPSIDNLSPRDKRKKESALTQDLNYYIYDLKDGPSLFYYRVSALDASEDYKAMVDKRVKTFCDSVNGFFKDSGKTIKLENNKFFINSVDGKLAPDDLSSGEKQILLLMLRIFLLDEKESVVLIDEPESSLDISWQYKLIGLLVRLNPNAQFFITTHSPSIFGDGWGDRIFYMEDITVKIS
;
A
#
# COMPACT_ATOMS: atom_id res chain seq x y z
N MET A 1 19.18 4.95 -16.56
CA MET A 1 18.19 5.04 -15.46
C MET A 1 18.64 4.09 -14.37
N ALA A 2 18.73 4.55 -13.12
CA ALA A 2 19.07 3.66 -12.00
C ALA A 2 17.94 2.64 -11.81
N GLN A 3 18.29 1.38 -11.64
CA GLN A 3 17.33 0.31 -11.41
C GLN A 3 16.68 0.51 -10.02
N ILE A 4 15.40 0.79 -9.98
CA ILE A 4 14.65 1.02 -8.72
C ILE A 4 14.40 -0.31 -8.01
N LYS A 5 14.06 -1.37 -8.75
CA LYS A 5 13.81 -2.70 -8.19
C LYS A 5 15.07 -3.28 -7.55
N ILE A 6 14.86 -4.00 -6.47
CA ILE A 6 15.92 -4.64 -5.69
C ILE A 6 16.16 -6.05 -6.26
N PRO A 7 17.31 -6.32 -6.89
CA PRO A 7 17.61 -7.65 -7.42
C PRO A 7 18.14 -8.61 -6.34
N GLU A 8 18.82 -8.07 -5.34
CA GLU A 8 19.42 -8.78 -4.21
C GLU A 8 19.65 -7.80 -3.07
N PHE A 9 19.53 -8.23 -1.85
CA PHE A 9 19.89 -7.43 -0.70
C PHE A 9 20.37 -8.28 0.49
N ASP A 10 21.06 -7.60 1.39
CA ASP A 10 21.61 -8.12 2.61
C ASP A 10 21.25 -7.14 3.73
N VAL A 11 20.48 -7.58 4.71
CA VAL A 11 20.03 -6.76 5.84
C VAL A 11 20.47 -7.39 7.15
N ASN A 12 21.18 -6.62 7.94
CA ASN A 12 21.59 -7.05 9.29
C ASN A 12 20.45 -6.81 10.28
N LEU A 13 20.08 -7.86 11.01
CA LEU A 13 19.09 -7.81 12.10
C LEU A 13 19.81 -7.88 13.45
N TRP A 14 19.69 -6.81 14.23
CA TRP A 14 20.17 -6.72 15.64
C TRP A 14 21.66 -7.04 15.82
N ASN A 15 22.50 -6.90 14.80
CA ASN A 15 23.91 -7.29 14.80
C ASN A 15 24.16 -8.78 15.16
N LYS A 16 23.17 -9.63 14.98
CA LYS A 16 23.22 -11.05 15.30
C LYS A 16 22.87 -11.96 14.14
N TYR A 17 22.07 -11.44 13.23
CA TYR A 17 21.56 -12.20 12.08
C TYR A 17 21.65 -11.36 10.81
N THR A 18 21.86 -12.04 9.70
CA THR A 18 21.76 -11.46 8.36
C THR A 18 20.61 -12.11 7.63
N VAL A 19 19.74 -11.30 7.00
CA VAL A 19 18.74 -11.78 6.05
C VAL A 19 19.25 -11.57 4.66
N ARG A 20 19.32 -12.66 3.90
CA ARG A 20 19.79 -12.64 2.51
C ARG A 20 18.92 -13.53 1.66
N PHE A 21 18.36 -12.97 0.59
CA PHE A 21 17.66 -13.71 -0.45
C PHE A 21 17.61 -12.92 -1.75
N LYS A 22 17.23 -13.59 -2.85
CA LYS A 22 17.03 -12.99 -4.16
C LYS A 22 15.54 -12.72 -4.36
N PRO A 23 15.09 -11.45 -4.31
CA PRO A 23 13.69 -11.13 -4.48
C PRO A 23 13.17 -11.40 -5.90
N HIS A 24 11.89 -11.71 -6.00
CA HIS A 24 11.17 -11.68 -7.26
C HIS A 24 10.94 -10.23 -7.72
N PRO A 25 10.88 -9.99 -9.05
CA PRO A 25 10.73 -8.64 -9.57
C PRO A 25 9.34 -8.03 -9.39
N ASP A 26 8.38 -8.82 -8.93
CA ASP A 26 6.96 -8.47 -8.78
C ASP A 26 6.51 -8.51 -7.30
N VAL A 27 6.34 -9.70 -6.72
CA VAL A 27 5.79 -9.89 -5.37
C VAL A 27 6.74 -10.73 -4.52
N ASN A 28 6.95 -10.30 -3.28
CA ASN A 28 7.74 -11.01 -2.27
C ASN A 28 6.94 -11.04 -0.97
N ILE A 29 6.54 -12.22 -0.55
CA ILE A 29 5.74 -12.42 0.66
C ILE A 29 6.64 -13.00 1.73
N ILE A 30 6.86 -12.24 2.78
CA ILE A 30 7.78 -12.59 3.87
C ILE A 30 6.94 -13.06 5.06
N VAL A 31 7.00 -14.36 5.33
CA VAL A 31 6.21 -15.03 6.36
C VAL A 31 7.07 -15.34 7.58
N GLY A 32 6.52 -15.13 8.75
CA GLY A 32 7.17 -15.48 10.00
C GLY A 32 6.31 -15.18 11.22
N ILE A 33 6.62 -15.82 12.32
CA ILE A 33 5.93 -15.59 13.60
C ILE A 33 6.20 -14.18 14.13
N ASN A 34 5.40 -13.73 15.10
CA ASN A 34 5.64 -12.45 15.77
C ASN A 34 7.03 -12.45 16.43
N GLY A 35 7.75 -11.34 16.28
CA GLY A 35 9.12 -11.23 16.79
C GLY A 35 10.21 -11.84 15.89
N SER A 36 9.88 -12.44 14.75
CA SER A 36 10.90 -12.99 13.81
C SER A 36 11.71 -11.94 13.06
N GLY A 37 11.40 -10.65 13.19
CA GLY A 37 12.14 -9.56 12.56
C GLY A 37 11.59 -9.06 11.24
N LYS A 38 10.36 -9.40 10.86
CA LYS A 38 9.71 -8.95 9.62
C LYS A 38 9.71 -7.42 9.44
N THR A 39 9.21 -6.69 10.44
CA THR A 39 9.20 -5.22 10.46
C THR A 39 10.61 -4.63 10.42
N THR A 40 11.57 -5.26 11.13
CA THR A 40 12.98 -4.86 11.11
C THR A 40 13.59 -5.04 9.73
N LEU A 41 13.26 -6.13 9.04
CA LEU A 41 13.68 -6.38 7.66
C LEU A 41 13.14 -5.30 6.72
N LEU A 42 11.83 -4.99 6.76
CA LEU A 42 11.25 -3.91 5.94
C LEU A 42 11.90 -2.55 6.25
N SER A 43 12.21 -2.28 7.51
CA SER A 43 12.91 -1.05 7.92
C SER A 43 14.32 -0.97 7.33
N GLY A 44 15.05 -2.07 7.30
CA GLY A 44 16.38 -2.16 6.68
C GLY A 44 16.32 -1.99 5.15
N ILE A 45 15.30 -2.57 4.48
CA ILE A 45 15.04 -2.34 3.06
C ILE A 45 14.75 -0.85 2.81
N LYS A 46 13.86 -0.26 3.60
CA LYS A 46 13.53 1.17 3.53
C LYS A 46 14.76 2.05 3.67
N GLU A 47 15.63 1.76 4.64
CA GLU A 47 16.87 2.51 4.84
C GLU A 47 17.81 2.40 3.64
N THR A 48 17.94 1.21 3.06
CA THR A 48 18.73 0.98 1.85
C THR A 48 18.17 1.77 0.67
N LEU A 49 16.85 1.74 0.48
CA LEU A 49 16.18 2.51 -0.58
C LEU A 49 16.35 4.02 -0.39
N SER A 50 16.23 4.52 0.84
CA SER A 50 16.39 5.95 1.13
C SER A 50 17.79 6.48 0.80
N LYS A 51 18.82 5.64 0.92
CA LYS A 51 20.21 5.97 0.54
C LYS A 51 20.47 5.92 -0.97
N ARG A 52 19.67 5.13 -1.72
CA ARG A 52 19.78 4.97 -3.18
C ARG A 52 18.89 5.91 -3.97
N ALA A 53 17.81 6.40 -3.36
CA ALA A 53 16.78 7.14 -4.05
C ALA A 53 17.25 8.56 -4.40
N GLU A 54 17.50 8.80 -5.68
CA GLU A 54 17.62 10.16 -6.25
C GLU A 54 16.28 10.88 -6.26
N ASN A 55 15.14 10.14 -6.14
CA ASN A 55 13.77 10.65 -6.11
C ASN A 55 12.98 10.05 -4.94
N ALA A 56 12.42 10.89 -4.11
CA ALA A 56 11.61 10.52 -2.94
C ALA A 56 10.38 9.64 -3.24
N ASN A 57 9.97 9.56 -4.51
CA ASN A 57 8.78 8.82 -4.96
C ASN A 57 9.08 7.43 -5.54
N SER A 58 10.31 6.93 -5.42
CA SER A 58 10.68 5.61 -5.96
C SER A 58 10.28 4.44 -5.06
N TYR A 59 9.90 4.70 -3.83
CA TYR A 59 9.37 3.69 -2.91
C TYR A 59 8.34 4.27 -1.95
N ILE A 60 7.45 3.39 -1.45
CA ILE A 60 6.56 3.71 -0.33
C ILE A 60 6.68 2.64 0.76
N TYR A 61 6.49 3.06 1.99
CA TYR A 61 6.37 2.17 3.15
C TYR A 61 5.00 2.35 3.80
N VAL A 62 4.24 1.28 3.89
CA VAL A 62 2.94 1.20 4.56
C VAL A 62 3.13 0.41 5.84
N PRO A 63 3.19 1.07 7.01
CA PRO A 63 3.29 0.37 8.29
C PRO A 63 2.01 -0.39 8.60
N SER A 64 2.11 -1.37 9.49
CA SER A 64 0.93 -1.98 10.12
C SER A 64 0.06 -0.91 10.79
N ILE A 65 -1.25 -1.15 10.85
CA ILE A 65 -2.21 -0.24 11.49
C ILE A 65 -1.81 0.09 12.93
N ASP A 66 -1.30 -0.90 13.66
CA ASP A 66 -0.91 -0.74 15.06
C ASP A 66 0.29 0.21 15.24
N ASN A 67 1.07 0.40 14.18
CA ASN A 67 2.24 1.28 14.15
C ASN A 67 1.97 2.64 13.51
N LEU A 68 0.72 2.95 13.14
CA LEU A 68 0.37 4.24 12.60
C LEU A 68 0.43 5.33 13.68
N SER A 69 1.09 6.44 13.35
CA SER A 69 1.11 7.63 14.19
C SER A 69 0.26 8.74 13.58
N PRO A 70 -0.53 9.46 14.38
CA PRO A 70 -1.36 10.55 13.86
C PRO A 70 -0.50 11.67 13.29
N ARG A 71 -0.89 12.22 12.14
CA ARG A 71 -0.23 13.38 11.49
C ARG A 71 -0.31 14.64 12.36
N ASP A 72 -1.46 14.85 13.00
CA ASP A 72 -1.65 15.93 13.97
C ASP A 72 -2.21 15.35 15.28
N LYS A 73 -1.36 15.32 16.31
CA LYS A 73 -1.70 14.80 17.65
C LYS A 73 -2.78 15.62 18.38
N ARG A 74 -3.09 16.84 17.91
CA ARG A 74 -4.13 17.71 18.49
C ARG A 74 -5.53 17.32 18.01
N LYS A 75 -5.63 16.64 16.88
CA LYS A 75 -6.91 16.15 16.34
C LYS A 75 -7.38 14.91 17.09
N LYS A 76 -8.69 14.80 17.27
CA LYS A 76 -9.33 13.62 17.88
C LYS A 76 -9.48 12.44 16.91
N GLU A 77 -9.32 12.69 15.62
CA GLU A 77 -9.40 11.66 14.57
C GLU A 77 -8.28 10.62 14.74
N SER A 78 -8.58 9.36 14.40
CA SER A 78 -7.58 8.31 14.40
C SER A 78 -6.46 8.60 13.39
N ALA A 79 -5.27 8.03 13.60
CA ALA A 79 -4.14 8.15 12.66
C ALA A 79 -4.55 7.70 11.24
N LEU A 80 -5.31 6.61 11.16
CA LEU A 80 -5.80 6.06 9.90
C LEU A 80 -6.76 7.02 9.17
N THR A 81 -7.67 7.68 9.91
CA THR A 81 -8.57 8.68 9.33
C THR A 81 -7.80 9.91 8.85
N GLN A 82 -6.82 10.37 9.62
CA GLN A 82 -5.99 11.51 9.23
C GLN A 82 -5.18 11.20 7.95
N ASP A 83 -4.61 9.99 7.84
CA ASP A 83 -3.89 9.56 6.65
C ASP A 83 -4.84 9.44 5.44
N LEU A 84 -6.02 8.85 5.64
CA LEU A 84 -7.01 8.72 4.58
C LEU A 84 -7.43 10.09 4.04
N ASN A 85 -7.76 11.05 4.92
CA ASN A 85 -8.11 12.42 4.53
C ASN A 85 -6.96 13.10 3.79
N TYR A 86 -5.71 12.90 4.22
CA TYR A 86 -4.54 13.43 3.52
C TYR A 86 -4.46 12.89 2.08
N TYR A 87 -4.49 11.57 1.89
CA TYR A 87 -4.38 10.98 0.56
C TYR A 87 -5.60 11.22 -0.35
N ILE A 88 -6.75 11.59 0.20
CA ILE A 88 -7.91 12.01 -0.60
C ILE A 88 -7.81 13.49 -0.98
N TYR A 89 -7.55 14.40 -0.02
CA TYR A 89 -7.85 15.82 -0.17
C TYR A 89 -6.65 16.77 -0.13
N ASP A 90 -5.46 16.34 0.29
CA ASP A 90 -4.34 17.26 0.44
C ASP A 90 -3.90 17.86 -0.90
N LEU A 91 -3.60 19.17 -0.90
CA LEU A 91 -3.18 19.94 -2.08
C LEU A 91 -1.76 20.46 -1.98
N LYS A 92 -1.12 20.37 -0.81
CA LYS A 92 0.08 21.15 -0.53
C LYS A 92 1.37 20.34 -0.56
N ASP A 93 1.37 19.15 0.06
CA ASP A 93 2.61 18.52 0.47
C ASP A 93 2.84 17.10 -0.08
N GLY A 94 1.95 16.59 -0.92
CA GLY A 94 2.14 15.23 -1.41
C GLY A 94 1.07 14.71 -2.37
N PRO A 95 1.23 13.47 -2.80
CA PRO A 95 0.30 12.87 -3.73
C PRO A 95 -1.05 12.64 -3.03
N SER A 96 -2.09 13.29 -3.52
CA SER A 96 -3.48 13.02 -3.17
C SER A 96 -4.32 12.77 -4.41
N LEU A 97 -5.44 12.10 -4.23
CA LEU A 97 -6.39 11.85 -5.32
C LEU A 97 -6.91 13.16 -5.92
N PHE A 98 -7.13 14.15 -5.06
CA PHE A 98 -7.57 15.48 -5.50
C PHE A 98 -6.49 16.18 -6.32
N TYR A 99 -5.25 16.23 -5.82
CA TYR A 99 -4.13 16.83 -6.55
C TYR A 99 -3.87 16.12 -7.88
N TYR A 100 -3.90 14.79 -7.90
CA TYR A 100 -3.74 13.97 -9.11
C TYR A 100 -4.72 14.36 -10.22
N ARG A 101 -5.98 14.66 -9.86
CA ARG A 101 -6.97 15.12 -10.82
C ARG A 101 -6.79 16.58 -11.21
N VAL A 102 -6.55 17.46 -10.24
CA VAL A 102 -6.39 18.90 -10.50
C VAL A 102 -5.18 19.17 -11.39
N SER A 103 -4.09 18.44 -11.21
CA SER A 103 -2.88 18.57 -12.04
C SER A 103 -3.11 18.20 -13.50
N ALA A 104 -4.19 17.48 -13.83
CA ALA A 104 -4.56 17.16 -15.20
C ALA A 104 -5.46 18.23 -15.87
N LEU A 105 -5.99 19.20 -15.14
CA LEU A 105 -6.98 20.17 -15.69
C LEU A 105 -6.41 21.03 -16.83
N ASP A 106 -5.15 21.40 -16.73
CA ASP A 106 -4.46 22.22 -17.74
C ASP A 106 -3.66 21.38 -18.76
N ALA A 107 -3.78 20.04 -18.69
CA ALA A 107 -3.08 19.13 -19.59
C ALA A 107 -3.85 18.91 -20.90
N SER A 108 -3.26 18.13 -21.84
CA SER A 108 -3.92 17.74 -23.07
C SER A 108 -5.19 16.92 -22.81
N GLU A 109 -6.13 16.96 -23.76
CA GLU A 109 -7.39 16.18 -23.67
C GLU A 109 -7.13 14.68 -23.53
N ASP A 110 -6.11 14.15 -24.22
CA ASP A 110 -5.71 12.74 -24.12
C ASP A 110 -5.25 12.38 -22.70
N TYR A 111 -4.48 13.28 -22.06
CA TYR A 111 -4.02 13.07 -20.69
C TYR A 111 -5.18 13.15 -19.68
N LYS A 112 -6.10 14.09 -19.85
CA LYS A 112 -7.33 14.17 -19.05
C LYS A 112 -8.15 12.89 -19.15
N ALA A 113 -8.39 12.41 -20.37
CA ALA A 113 -9.12 11.18 -20.62
C ALA A 113 -8.44 9.96 -19.97
N MET A 114 -7.11 9.91 -20.02
CA MET A 114 -6.33 8.86 -19.34
C MET A 114 -6.52 8.92 -17.81
N VAL A 115 -6.40 10.10 -17.21
CA VAL A 115 -6.57 10.30 -15.75
C VAL A 115 -7.99 9.93 -15.33
N ASP A 116 -9.00 10.36 -16.05
CA ASP A 116 -10.41 10.03 -15.75
C ASP A 116 -10.68 8.52 -15.85
N LYS A 117 -10.14 7.85 -16.85
CA LYS A 117 -10.23 6.39 -17.00
C LYS A 117 -9.56 5.68 -15.81
N ARG A 118 -8.37 6.11 -15.40
CA ARG A 118 -7.65 5.52 -14.25
C ARG A 118 -8.42 5.72 -12.95
N VAL A 119 -8.91 6.92 -12.70
CA VAL A 119 -9.74 7.22 -11.52
C VAL A 119 -11.00 6.37 -11.49
N LYS A 120 -11.67 6.20 -12.64
CA LYS A 120 -12.82 5.32 -12.75
C LYS A 120 -12.44 3.87 -12.39
N THR A 121 -11.37 3.34 -12.97
CA THR A 121 -10.88 1.99 -12.69
C THR A 121 -10.55 1.80 -11.21
N PHE A 122 -9.94 2.82 -10.57
CA PHE A 122 -9.70 2.83 -9.13
C PHE A 122 -11.01 2.75 -8.34
N CYS A 123 -11.99 3.61 -8.64
CA CYS A 123 -13.29 3.59 -7.97
C CYS A 123 -14.01 2.24 -8.14
N ASP A 124 -14.00 1.69 -9.35
CA ASP A 124 -14.60 0.37 -9.65
C ASP A 124 -13.92 -0.75 -8.85
N SER A 125 -12.59 -0.69 -8.69
CA SER A 125 -11.82 -1.65 -7.89
C SER A 125 -12.16 -1.58 -6.40
N VAL A 126 -12.25 -0.37 -5.83
CA VAL A 126 -12.67 -0.17 -4.44
C VAL A 126 -14.10 -0.64 -4.23
N ASN A 127 -15.01 -0.31 -5.15
CA ASN A 127 -16.41 -0.71 -5.10
C ASN A 127 -16.58 -2.24 -5.15
N GLY A 128 -15.68 -2.93 -5.87
CA GLY A 128 -15.62 -4.39 -5.87
C GLY A 128 -15.31 -4.98 -4.50
N PHE A 129 -14.49 -4.30 -3.69
CA PHE A 129 -14.22 -4.69 -2.30
C PHE A 129 -15.38 -4.32 -1.36
N PHE A 130 -15.96 -3.15 -1.54
CA PHE A 130 -17.02 -2.63 -0.66
C PHE A 130 -18.41 -3.21 -0.96
N LYS A 131 -18.53 -4.05 -1.99
CA LYS A 131 -19.82 -4.63 -2.41
C LYS A 131 -20.55 -5.32 -1.25
N ASP A 132 -19.82 -6.12 -0.48
CA ASP A 132 -20.40 -6.92 0.59
C ASP A 132 -20.79 -6.07 1.82
N SER A 133 -20.19 -4.87 1.97
CA SER A 133 -20.57 -3.92 3.03
C SER A 133 -21.64 -2.91 2.57
N GLY A 134 -22.16 -3.02 1.35
CA GLY A 134 -23.20 -2.15 0.81
C GLY A 134 -22.74 -0.70 0.59
N LYS A 135 -21.43 -0.47 0.52
CA LYS A 135 -20.85 0.86 0.33
C LYS A 135 -20.30 1.04 -1.08
N THR A 136 -20.27 2.27 -1.54
CA THR A 136 -19.68 2.65 -2.82
C THR A 136 -18.94 3.96 -2.70
N ILE A 137 -17.86 4.11 -3.46
CA ILE A 137 -17.17 5.38 -3.65
C ILE A 137 -17.42 5.94 -5.03
N LYS A 138 -17.49 7.25 -5.12
CA LYS A 138 -17.56 7.98 -6.38
C LYS A 138 -16.72 9.24 -6.30
N LEU A 139 -16.17 9.64 -7.44
CA LEU A 139 -15.51 10.92 -7.61
C LEU A 139 -16.28 11.72 -8.67
N GLU A 140 -17.04 12.71 -8.23
CA GLU A 140 -17.86 13.58 -9.09
C GLU A 140 -17.55 15.05 -8.79
N ASN A 141 -17.38 15.87 -9.85
CA ASN A 141 -17.10 17.31 -9.71
C ASN A 141 -15.97 17.63 -8.72
N ASN A 142 -14.88 16.85 -8.79
CA ASN A 142 -13.73 16.94 -7.88
C ASN A 142 -14.06 16.71 -6.38
N LYS A 143 -15.20 16.07 -6.09
CA LYS A 143 -15.55 15.68 -4.72
C LYS A 143 -15.57 14.17 -4.60
N PHE A 144 -14.95 13.68 -3.54
CA PHE A 144 -14.97 12.28 -3.18
C PHE A 144 -16.20 11.99 -2.31
N PHE A 145 -17.02 11.06 -2.75
CA PHE A 145 -18.23 10.65 -2.04
C PHE A 145 -18.12 9.19 -1.64
N ILE A 146 -18.53 8.92 -0.41
CA ILE A 146 -18.76 7.57 0.09
C ILE A 146 -20.27 7.47 0.33
N ASN A 147 -20.92 6.49 -0.27
CA ASN A 147 -22.34 6.26 -0.12
C ASN A 147 -22.59 4.89 0.50
N SER A 148 -23.61 4.79 1.31
CA SER A 148 -24.19 3.55 1.84
C SER A 148 -25.68 3.50 1.55
N VAL A 149 -26.34 2.42 1.97
CA VAL A 149 -27.80 2.29 1.88
C VAL A 149 -28.52 3.41 2.66
N ASP A 150 -27.89 3.86 3.76
CA ASP A 150 -28.46 4.87 4.68
C ASP A 150 -28.10 6.31 4.28
N GLY A 151 -27.31 6.52 3.22
CA GLY A 151 -26.94 7.84 2.73
C GLY A 151 -25.44 8.06 2.56
N LYS A 152 -25.03 9.34 2.59
CA LYS A 152 -23.63 9.74 2.43
C LYS A 152 -22.86 9.56 3.73
N LEU A 153 -21.64 9.06 3.60
CA LEU A 153 -20.71 8.84 4.71
C LEU A 153 -19.49 9.76 4.56
N ALA A 154 -18.91 10.13 5.69
CA ALA A 154 -17.55 10.69 5.75
C ALA A 154 -16.51 9.55 5.81
N PRO A 155 -15.23 9.81 5.48
CA PRO A 155 -14.19 8.81 5.66
C PRO A 155 -14.08 8.25 7.09
N ASP A 156 -14.48 9.03 8.09
CA ASP A 156 -14.48 8.63 9.50
C ASP A 156 -15.55 7.58 9.83
N ASP A 157 -16.61 7.52 9.05
CA ASP A 157 -17.72 6.55 9.23
C ASP A 157 -17.40 5.16 8.67
N LEU A 158 -16.27 5.00 7.95
CA LEU A 158 -15.80 3.70 7.49
C LEU A 158 -15.26 2.87 8.67
N SER A 159 -15.42 1.56 8.60
CA SER A 159 -14.75 0.63 9.51
C SER A 159 -13.23 0.70 9.39
N SER A 160 -12.50 0.20 10.39
CA SER A 160 -11.03 0.17 10.34
C SER A 160 -10.50 -0.56 9.12
N GLY A 161 -11.06 -1.73 8.79
CA GLY A 161 -10.67 -2.50 7.61
C GLY A 161 -10.97 -1.78 6.30
N GLU A 162 -12.13 -1.11 6.19
CA GLU A 162 -12.49 -0.31 5.01
C GLU A 162 -11.55 0.90 4.83
N LYS A 163 -11.23 1.61 5.91
CA LYS A 163 -10.25 2.70 5.89
C LYS A 163 -8.88 2.20 5.45
N GLN A 164 -8.45 1.07 5.99
CA GLN A 164 -7.15 0.48 5.67
C GLN A 164 -7.03 0.10 4.21
N ILE A 165 -8.01 -0.66 3.68
CA ILE A 165 -7.97 -1.09 2.28
C ILE A 165 -8.04 0.11 1.33
N LEU A 166 -8.90 1.08 1.62
CA LEU A 166 -9.02 2.29 0.82
C LEU A 166 -7.71 3.11 0.84
N LEU A 167 -7.10 3.28 2.01
CA LEU A 167 -5.81 3.96 2.14
C LEU A 167 -4.70 3.24 1.37
N LEU A 168 -4.60 1.92 1.50
CA LEU A 168 -3.61 1.12 0.80
C LEU A 168 -3.79 1.24 -0.72
N MET A 169 -5.02 1.07 -1.21
CA MET A 169 -5.33 1.22 -2.63
C MET A 169 -5.01 2.62 -3.16
N LEU A 170 -5.34 3.68 -2.41
CA LEU A 170 -5.00 5.06 -2.78
C LEU A 170 -3.49 5.25 -2.90
N ARG A 171 -2.72 4.77 -1.95
CA ARG A 171 -1.26 4.92 -1.96
C ARG A 171 -0.62 4.21 -3.15
N ILE A 172 -1.10 3.02 -3.52
CA ILE A 172 -0.62 2.29 -4.70
C ILE A 172 -1.07 2.96 -6.00
N PHE A 173 -2.33 3.39 -6.09
CA PHE A 173 -2.87 4.12 -7.24
C PHE A 173 -2.07 5.40 -7.53
N LEU A 174 -1.71 6.14 -6.50
CA LEU A 174 -0.98 7.42 -6.62
C LEU A 174 0.50 7.24 -7.01
N LEU A 175 1.02 6.03 -7.08
CA LEU A 175 2.30 5.75 -7.73
C LEU A 175 2.25 5.87 -9.25
N ASP A 176 1.06 6.00 -9.82
CA ASP A 176 0.81 6.29 -11.23
C ASP A 176 1.43 5.26 -12.19
N GLU A 177 1.35 3.97 -11.81
CA GLU A 177 1.94 2.82 -12.51
C GLU A 177 3.44 2.95 -12.79
N LYS A 178 4.12 3.86 -12.11
CA LYS A 178 5.57 4.01 -12.23
C LYS A 178 6.29 2.82 -11.58
N GLU A 179 7.45 2.49 -12.12
CA GLU A 179 8.34 1.54 -11.47
C GLU A 179 8.67 2.02 -10.06
N SER A 180 8.40 1.19 -9.06
CA SER A 180 8.52 1.55 -7.66
C SER A 180 8.71 0.32 -6.77
N VAL A 181 9.20 0.52 -5.55
CA VAL A 181 9.24 -0.50 -4.51
C VAL A 181 8.18 -0.19 -3.46
N VAL A 182 7.36 -1.18 -3.14
CA VAL A 182 6.26 -1.05 -2.19
C VAL A 182 6.49 -2.00 -1.01
N LEU A 183 6.69 -1.43 0.17
CA LEU A 183 6.89 -2.15 1.41
C LEU A 183 5.61 -2.09 2.24
N ILE A 184 5.02 -3.23 2.59
CA ILE A 184 3.77 -3.32 3.34
C ILE A 184 3.96 -4.24 4.54
N ASP A 185 3.69 -3.71 5.73
CA ASP A 185 3.85 -4.45 6.98
C ASP A 185 2.49 -4.88 7.52
N GLU A 186 2.27 -6.20 7.57
CA GLU A 186 1.08 -6.87 8.11
C GLU A 186 -0.25 -6.25 7.64
N PRO A 187 -0.52 -6.23 6.31
CA PRO A 187 -1.72 -5.60 5.77
C PRO A 187 -3.02 -6.30 6.14
N GLU A 188 -2.95 -7.51 6.69
CA GLU A 188 -4.10 -8.29 7.13
C GLU A 188 -4.78 -7.76 8.39
N SER A 189 -4.09 -6.98 9.20
CA SER A 189 -4.63 -6.41 10.44
C SER A 189 -5.94 -5.68 10.16
N SER A 190 -7.03 -6.06 10.84
CA SER A 190 -8.38 -5.52 10.66
C SER A 190 -9.08 -5.84 9.32
N LEU A 191 -8.49 -6.65 8.43
CA LEU A 191 -9.15 -7.06 7.20
C LEU A 191 -9.92 -8.37 7.38
N ASP A 192 -11.11 -8.41 6.80
CA ASP A 192 -11.85 -9.67 6.63
C ASP A 192 -11.05 -10.68 5.81
N ILE A 193 -11.18 -11.97 6.15
CA ILE A 193 -10.47 -13.06 5.47
C ILE A 193 -10.72 -13.06 3.97
N SER A 194 -11.93 -12.79 3.53
CA SER A 194 -12.30 -12.73 2.11
C SER A 194 -11.56 -11.62 1.36
N TRP A 195 -11.22 -10.53 2.05
CA TRP A 195 -10.42 -9.44 1.51
C TRP A 195 -8.93 -9.77 1.48
N GLN A 196 -8.44 -10.49 2.50
CA GLN A 196 -7.05 -10.94 2.54
C GLN A 196 -6.68 -11.77 1.30
N TYR A 197 -7.52 -12.73 0.91
CA TYR A 197 -7.32 -13.55 -0.30
C TYR A 197 -7.22 -12.74 -1.59
N LYS A 198 -7.91 -11.63 -1.68
CA LYS A 198 -7.97 -10.79 -2.90
C LYS A 198 -6.89 -9.70 -2.93
N LEU A 199 -6.24 -9.43 -1.79
CA LEU A 199 -5.44 -8.23 -1.59
C LEU A 199 -4.27 -8.13 -2.57
N ILE A 200 -3.39 -9.13 -2.62
CA ILE A 200 -2.17 -9.08 -3.46
C ILE A 200 -2.54 -8.90 -4.93
N GLY A 201 -3.50 -9.68 -5.43
CA GLY A 201 -3.96 -9.56 -6.82
C GLY A 201 -4.53 -8.18 -7.15
N LEU A 202 -5.16 -7.52 -6.17
CA LEU A 202 -5.61 -6.14 -6.33
C LEU A 202 -4.45 -5.16 -6.43
N LEU A 203 -3.47 -5.25 -5.50
CA LEU A 203 -2.33 -4.33 -5.47
C LEU A 203 -1.50 -4.40 -6.75
N VAL A 204 -1.25 -5.61 -7.26
CA VAL A 204 -0.56 -5.83 -8.53
C VAL A 204 -1.33 -5.24 -9.71
N ARG A 205 -2.67 -5.34 -9.71
CA ARG A 205 -3.50 -4.71 -10.77
C ARG A 205 -3.44 -3.18 -10.71
N LEU A 206 -3.34 -2.59 -9.53
CA LEU A 206 -3.25 -1.13 -9.37
C LEU A 206 -1.90 -0.56 -9.81
N ASN A 207 -0.82 -1.32 -9.63
CA ASN A 207 0.49 -0.97 -10.17
C ASN A 207 1.28 -2.24 -10.56
N PRO A 208 1.17 -2.68 -11.82
CA PRO A 208 1.85 -3.89 -12.30
C PRO A 208 3.38 -3.71 -12.43
N ASN A 209 3.86 -2.49 -12.38
CA ASN A 209 5.29 -2.17 -12.50
C ASN A 209 6.00 -2.11 -11.13
N ALA A 210 5.25 -2.17 -10.02
CA ALA A 210 5.83 -2.16 -8.69
C ALA A 210 6.45 -3.51 -8.31
N GLN A 211 7.48 -3.47 -7.46
CA GLN A 211 7.99 -4.61 -6.72
C GLN A 211 7.48 -4.52 -5.28
N PHE A 212 6.70 -5.51 -4.88
CA PHE A 212 6.08 -5.56 -3.55
C PHE A 212 6.91 -6.41 -2.59
N PHE A 213 7.08 -5.93 -1.37
CA PHE A 213 7.56 -6.69 -0.21
C PHE A 213 6.47 -6.61 0.86
N ILE A 214 5.84 -7.73 1.14
CA ILE A 214 4.68 -7.83 2.04
C ILE A 214 5.05 -8.76 3.17
N THR A 215 5.08 -8.25 4.39
CA THR A 215 5.23 -9.10 5.57
C THR A 215 3.86 -9.53 6.07
N THR A 216 3.75 -10.76 6.52
CA THR A 216 2.50 -11.30 7.04
C THR A 216 2.72 -12.48 7.99
N HIS A 217 1.77 -12.72 8.85
CA HIS A 217 1.63 -13.96 9.61
C HIS A 217 0.33 -14.71 9.23
N SER A 218 -0.48 -14.16 8.31
CA SER A 218 -1.75 -14.74 7.88
C SER A 218 -1.60 -15.58 6.61
N PRO A 219 -1.92 -16.88 6.65
CA PRO A 219 -1.96 -17.71 5.46
C PRO A 219 -2.94 -17.22 4.39
N SER A 220 -3.98 -16.50 4.78
CA SER A 220 -5.00 -15.99 3.86
C SER A 220 -4.48 -14.91 2.90
N ILE A 221 -3.38 -14.22 3.23
CA ILE A 221 -2.76 -13.23 2.34
C ILE A 221 -2.15 -13.86 1.09
N PHE A 222 -1.53 -15.03 1.24
CA PHE A 222 -0.83 -15.70 0.15
C PHE A 222 -1.57 -16.95 -0.37
N GLY A 223 -2.86 -17.05 -0.14
CA GLY A 223 -3.71 -18.13 -0.62
C GLY A 223 -3.43 -18.54 -2.07
N ASP A 224 -4.41 -18.73 -2.88
CA ASP A 224 -4.24 -19.27 -4.23
C ASP A 224 -3.33 -18.44 -5.14
N GLY A 225 -2.28 -19.08 -5.67
CA GLY A 225 -1.46 -18.54 -6.76
C GLY A 225 -0.17 -17.79 -6.36
N TRP A 226 0.16 -17.69 -5.08
CA TRP A 226 1.36 -16.96 -4.61
C TRP A 226 2.42 -17.83 -3.96
N GLY A 227 2.28 -19.15 -3.98
CA GLY A 227 3.15 -20.10 -3.25
C GLY A 227 4.63 -20.02 -3.61
N ASP A 228 4.97 -19.69 -4.86
CA ASP A 228 6.34 -19.51 -5.36
C ASP A 228 6.93 -18.12 -5.04
N ARG A 229 6.17 -17.25 -4.39
CA ARG A 229 6.57 -15.90 -3.98
C ARG A 229 6.81 -15.78 -2.47
N ILE A 230 6.77 -16.89 -1.74
CA ILE A 230 6.86 -16.92 -0.28
C ILE A 230 8.32 -17.12 0.15
N PHE A 231 8.73 -16.31 1.12
CA PHE A 231 10.00 -16.42 1.84
C PHE A 231 9.71 -16.56 3.33
N TYR A 232 10.10 -17.66 3.93
CA TYR A 232 9.99 -17.83 5.37
C TYR A 232 11.19 -17.19 6.05
N MET A 233 10.94 -16.39 7.09
CA MET A 233 12.01 -15.70 7.84
C MET A 233 13.08 -16.66 8.35
N GLU A 234 12.71 -17.86 8.78
CA GLU A 234 13.63 -18.90 9.25
C GLU A 234 14.58 -19.40 8.18
N ASP A 235 14.13 -19.48 6.91
CA ASP A 235 14.93 -19.98 5.78
C ASP A 235 15.91 -18.92 5.25
N ILE A 236 15.54 -17.65 5.34
CA ILE A 236 16.35 -16.54 4.79
C ILE A 236 17.22 -15.85 5.83
N THR A 237 17.15 -16.24 7.10
CA THR A 237 17.91 -15.64 8.21
C THR A 237 19.09 -16.51 8.61
N VAL A 238 20.29 -15.95 8.57
CA VAL A 238 21.53 -16.62 8.93
C VAL A 238 22.16 -15.92 10.14
N LYS A 239 22.60 -16.71 11.13
CA LYS A 239 23.31 -16.18 12.28
C LYS A 239 24.69 -15.67 11.87
N ILE A 240 25.05 -14.47 12.29
CA ILE A 240 26.40 -13.91 12.10
C ILE A 240 27.34 -14.62 13.09
N SER A 241 28.44 -15.17 12.54
CA SER A 241 29.49 -15.86 13.31
C SER A 241 30.26 -14.85 14.14
#